data_bb6f88595321be0386c9823d75ba909c
#
_entry.id   bb6f88595321be0386c9823d75ba909c
#
_cell.length_a   1.000
_cell.length_b   1.000
_cell.length_c   1.000
_cell.angle_alpha   90.00
_cell.angle_beta   90.00
_cell.angle_gamma   90.00
#
_symmetry.space_group_name_H-M   'P 1'
#
loop_
_entity.id
_entity.type
_entity.pdbx_description
1 polymer ?
#
loop_
_entity_poly.entity_id
_entity_poly.type
_entity_poly.pdbx_seq_one_letter_code
_entity_poly.pdbx_strand_id
1 'polypeptide(L)'
;MAHGILCGKGSPPSPIDSPEEINPGQDVTFIRAITPELCIEAVTKLCRQILPRKLSIDPNQDVQVLAPLHRGIAGIGNLNDQIRDSLNPHGASHSMGSTLFREGDKVIQTRNNYDKDVFNGDMGIIDSVDSINGKIEILFEGKRIIYERMEIADLQPAYAISVHKSQGSEYPIVIFPLLKQHFMMLQRNLVYTGLTRAKKKVIFVGDPAAYSMAIRNDKTLVRQTDLVRKLTKTET
;
A
#
# COMPACT_ATOMS: atom_id res chain seq x y z
N MET A 1 18.40 -6.33 -7.62
CA MET A 1 18.13 -5.86 -6.23
C MET A 1 17.41 -6.92 -5.39
N ALA A 2 16.29 -7.49 -5.83
CA ALA A 2 15.50 -8.47 -5.07
C ALA A 2 16.33 -9.65 -4.51
N HIS A 3 17.19 -10.28 -5.33
CA HIS A 3 18.06 -11.36 -4.89
C HIS A 3 19.04 -10.91 -3.79
N GLY A 4 19.63 -9.71 -3.91
CA GLY A 4 20.51 -9.16 -2.87
C GLY A 4 19.78 -8.95 -1.53
N ILE A 5 18.51 -8.55 -1.57
CA ILE A 5 17.67 -8.41 -0.36
C ILE A 5 17.48 -9.78 0.30
N LEU A 6 17.13 -10.82 -0.45
CA LEU A 6 16.96 -12.18 0.09
C LEU A 6 18.23 -12.69 0.78
N CYS A 7 19.39 -12.38 0.23
CA CYS A 7 20.69 -12.77 0.80
C CYS A 7 21.17 -11.85 1.95
N GLY A 8 20.38 -10.84 2.35
CA GLY A 8 20.77 -9.88 3.39
C GLY A 8 21.90 -8.92 2.98
N LYS A 9 22.19 -8.81 1.68
CA LYS A 9 23.32 -8.03 1.11
C LYS A 9 22.84 -6.79 0.34
N GLY A 10 21.56 -6.44 0.38
CA GLY A 10 21.01 -5.30 -0.36
C GLY A 10 21.32 -3.98 0.36
N SER A 11 22.14 -3.12 -0.24
CA SER A 11 22.23 -1.72 0.16
C SER A 11 21.07 -0.92 -0.46
N PRO A 12 20.56 0.13 0.21
CA PRO A 12 19.61 1.03 -0.43
C PRO A 12 20.29 1.69 -1.64
N PRO A 13 19.53 2.07 -2.68
CA PRO A 13 20.04 3.00 -3.69
C PRO A 13 20.55 4.27 -3.02
N SER A 14 21.48 4.99 -3.67
CA SER A 14 21.91 6.30 -3.17
C SER A 14 20.69 7.20 -2.98
N PRO A 15 20.44 7.68 -1.76
CA PRO A 15 19.24 8.49 -1.50
C PRO A 15 19.32 9.82 -2.23
N ILE A 16 18.19 10.25 -2.78
CA ILE A 16 17.94 11.61 -3.24
C ILE A 16 17.21 12.38 -2.15
N ASP A 17 17.38 13.68 -2.10
CA ASP A 17 16.84 14.53 -1.03
C ASP A 17 15.48 15.14 -1.41
N SER A 18 15.10 15.07 -2.69
CA SER A 18 13.82 15.61 -3.17
C SER A 18 13.11 14.67 -4.16
N PRO A 19 11.76 14.57 -4.10
CA PRO A 19 10.98 13.85 -5.09
C PRO A 19 11.19 14.34 -6.54
N GLU A 20 11.56 15.61 -6.72
CA GLU A 20 11.86 16.20 -8.03
C GLU A 20 13.07 15.59 -8.73
N GLU A 21 13.97 14.98 -7.96
CA GLU A 21 15.19 14.37 -8.49
C GLU A 21 14.95 12.96 -9.06
N ILE A 22 13.72 12.41 -8.96
CA ILE A 22 13.40 11.09 -9.52
C ILE A 22 13.77 11.03 -11.00
N ASN A 23 14.58 10.03 -11.32
CA ASN A 23 14.90 9.66 -12.69
C ASN A 23 13.84 8.65 -13.22
N PRO A 24 13.11 8.97 -14.30
CA PRO A 24 12.13 8.07 -14.91
C PRO A 24 12.71 6.70 -15.32
N GLY A 25 13.95 6.68 -15.80
CA GLY A 25 14.64 5.47 -16.26
C GLY A 25 15.20 4.56 -15.16
N GLN A 26 15.07 4.95 -13.89
CA GLN A 26 15.58 4.15 -12.77
C GLN A 26 14.44 3.36 -12.11
N ASP A 27 14.58 2.03 -12.06
CA ASP A 27 13.52 1.14 -11.53
C ASP A 27 13.35 1.23 -10.01
N VAL A 28 14.43 1.54 -9.27
CA VAL A 28 14.38 1.66 -7.81
C VAL A 28 15.02 2.96 -7.38
N THR A 29 14.27 3.75 -6.63
CA THR A 29 14.70 5.04 -6.09
C THR A 29 14.51 5.05 -4.58
N PHE A 30 15.37 5.75 -3.86
CA PHE A 30 15.22 6.01 -2.43
C PHE A 30 15.17 7.53 -2.20
N ILE A 31 14.08 8.01 -1.59
CA ILE A 31 13.90 9.42 -1.20
C ILE A 31 14.12 9.52 0.31
N ARG A 32 15.03 10.40 0.71
CA ARG A 32 15.30 10.65 2.12
C ARG A 32 14.20 11.50 2.74
N ALA A 33 13.50 10.92 3.71
CA ALA A 33 12.44 11.59 4.48
C ALA A 33 12.42 10.96 5.89
N ILE A 34 13.27 11.46 6.78
CA ILE A 34 13.58 10.78 8.05
C ILE A 34 12.50 10.94 9.13
N THR A 35 11.60 11.91 8.97
CA THR A 35 10.45 12.09 9.88
C THR A 35 9.15 11.62 9.24
N PRO A 36 8.15 11.26 10.04
CA PRO A 36 6.83 10.87 9.52
C PRO A 36 6.17 11.94 8.66
N GLU A 37 6.32 13.21 9.05
CA GLU A 37 5.74 14.36 8.36
C GLU A 37 6.36 14.53 6.96
N LEU A 38 7.70 14.54 6.88
CA LEU A 38 8.42 14.59 5.62
C LEU A 38 8.10 13.40 4.72
N CYS A 39 7.91 12.22 5.32
CA CYS A 39 7.54 11.03 4.58
C CYS A 39 6.15 11.17 3.92
N ILE A 40 5.15 11.65 4.67
CA ILE A 40 3.81 11.89 4.13
C ILE A 40 3.84 12.96 3.04
N GLU A 41 4.52 14.07 3.30
CA GLU A 41 4.66 15.15 2.32
C GLU A 41 5.26 14.64 1.01
N ALA A 42 6.34 13.87 1.10
CA ALA A 42 6.99 13.29 -0.07
C ALA A 42 6.07 12.31 -0.80
N VAL A 43 5.38 11.39 -0.08
CA VAL A 43 4.43 10.44 -0.66
C VAL A 43 3.28 11.16 -1.35
N THR A 44 2.68 12.14 -0.70
CA THR A 44 1.56 12.93 -1.25
C THR A 44 1.98 13.70 -2.50
N LYS A 45 3.15 14.35 -2.47
CA LYS A 45 3.72 15.07 -3.61
C LYS A 45 4.04 14.15 -4.78
N LEU A 46 4.56 12.95 -4.49
CA LEU A 46 4.78 11.92 -5.50
C LEU A 46 3.48 11.57 -6.22
N CYS A 47 2.43 11.23 -5.48
CA CYS A 47 1.14 10.84 -6.07
C CYS A 47 0.51 12.00 -6.84
N ARG A 48 0.48 13.21 -6.28
CA ARG A 48 -0.25 14.34 -6.87
C ARG A 48 0.44 14.99 -8.05
N GLN A 49 1.77 15.10 -8.01
CA GLN A 49 2.48 15.98 -8.94
C GLN A 49 3.59 15.28 -9.72
N ILE A 50 4.50 14.60 -9.01
CA ILE A 50 5.76 14.18 -9.60
C ILE A 50 5.56 13.02 -10.57
N LEU A 51 4.89 11.95 -10.12
CA LEU A 51 4.70 10.76 -10.93
C LEU A 51 3.79 11.03 -12.15
N PRO A 52 2.64 11.71 -12.02
CA PRO A 52 1.84 12.08 -13.18
C PRO A 52 2.61 12.91 -14.21
N ARG A 53 3.40 13.90 -13.77
CA ARG A 53 4.15 14.77 -14.68
C ARG A 53 5.33 14.05 -15.34
N LYS A 54 6.08 13.24 -14.59
CA LYS A 54 7.31 12.62 -15.10
C LYS A 54 7.09 11.31 -15.85
N LEU A 55 6.03 10.59 -15.53
CA LEU A 55 5.76 9.26 -16.07
C LEU A 55 4.46 9.17 -16.87
N SER A 56 3.68 10.25 -16.95
CA SER A 56 2.38 10.30 -17.64
C SER A 56 1.42 9.19 -17.19
N ILE A 57 1.26 9.04 -15.87
CA ILE A 57 0.47 7.98 -15.26
C ILE A 57 -0.72 8.52 -14.49
N ASP A 58 -1.74 7.67 -14.27
CA ASP A 58 -2.84 7.91 -13.35
C ASP A 58 -2.51 7.37 -11.96
N PRO A 59 -2.38 8.23 -10.93
CA PRO A 59 -2.06 7.78 -9.56
C PRO A 59 -3.07 6.76 -9.00
N ASN A 60 -4.35 6.88 -9.36
CA ASN A 60 -5.38 5.97 -8.86
C ASN A 60 -5.23 4.55 -9.40
N GLN A 61 -4.76 4.41 -10.65
CA GLN A 61 -4.61 3.12 -11.30
C GLN A 61 -3.19 2.57 -11.18
N ASP A 62 -2.18 3.43 -11.35
CA ASP A 62 -0.80 3.00 -11.54
C ASP A 62 0.04 2.98 -10.26
N VAL A 63 -0.40 3.68 -9.20
CA VAL A 63 0.38 3.82 -7.96
C VAL A 63 -0.29 3.09 -6.81
N GLN A 64 0.51 2.33 -6.04
CA GLN A 64 0.08 1.77 -4.77
C GLN A 64 1.09 2.10 -3.67
N VAL A 65 0.58 2.70 -2.59
CA VAL A 65 1.39 2.89 -1.37
C VAL A 65 1.27 1.63 -0.51
N LEU A 66 2.42 1.03 -0.17
CA LEU A 66 2.50 -0.15 0.68
C LEU A 66 3.13 0.22 2.01
N ALA A 67 2.34 0.37 3.07
CA ALA A 67 2.84 0.79 4.36
C ALA A 67 2.94 -0.36 5.38
N PRO A 68 3.98 -0.35 6.26
CA PRO A 68 4.19 -1.40 7.26
C PRO A 68 3.21 -1.35 8.42
N LEU A 69 2.69 -0.16 8.79
CA LEU A 69 1.85 0.05 9.97
C LEU A 69 0.49 0.62 9.64
N HIS A 70 -0.52 0.20 10.40
CA HIS A 70 -1.89 0.74 10.30
C HIS A 70 -2.06 2.09 11.00
N ARG A 71 -1.40 2.30 12.15
CA ARG A 71 -1.57 3.47 13.02
C ARG A 71 -0.33 4.37 13.00
N GLY A 72 -0.50 5.60 13.50
CA GLY A 72 0.54 6.62 13.58
C GLY A 72 0.52 7.59 12.39
N ILE A 73 1.38 8.59 12.45
CA ILE A 73 1.44 9.68 11.46
C ILE A 73 1.69 9.13 10.05
N ALA A 74 2.67 8.24 9.85
CA ALA A 74 2.91 7.56 8.58
C ALA A 74 2.22 6.18 8.50
N GLY A 75 1.10 6.00 9.19
CA GLY A 75 0.26 4.80 9.14
C GLY A 75 -0.73 4.83 7.98
N ILE A 76 -1.26 3.65 7.64
CA ILE A 76 -2.18 3.44 6.50
C ILE A 76 -3.39 4.39 6.57
N GLY A 77 -4.00 4.55 7.75
CA GLY A 77 -5.17 5.42 7.92
C GLY A 77 -4.87 6.85 7.50
N ASN A 78 -3.86 7.46 8.13
CA ASN A 78 -3.49 8.84 7.83
C ASN A 78 -2.95 9.02 6.40
N LEU A 79 -2.19 8.06 5.87
CA LEU A 79 -1.75 8.09 4.48
C LEU A 79 -2.93 8.10 3.51
N ASN A 80 -3.97 7.29 3.76
CA ASN A 80 -5.18 7.30 2.95
C ASN A 80 -5.86 8.66 2.98
N ASP A 81 -6.02 9.25 4.17
CA ASP A 81 -6.67 10.56 4.32
C ASP A 81 -5.87 11.66 3.61
N GLN A 82 -4.55 11.72 3.81
CA GLN A 82 -3.69 12.75 3.20
C GLN A 82 -3.61 12.62 1.67
N ILE A 83 -3.51 11.39 1.15
CA ILE A 83 -3.46 11.16 -0.30
C ILE A 83 -4.83 11.47 -0.91
N ARG A 84 -5.94 11.00 -0.31
CA ARG A 84 -7.30 11.33 -0.75
C ARG A 84 -7.50 12.84 -0.82
N ASP A 85 -7.23 13.55 0.27
CA ASP A 85 -7.45 15.00 0.33
C ASP A 85 -6.58 15.78 -0.67
N SER A 86 -5.44 15.21 -1.06
CA SER A 86 -4.57 15.77 -2.08
C SER A 86 -5.01 15.47 -3.51
N LEU A 87 -5.47 14.24 -3.78
CA LEU A 87 -5.87 13.80 -5.14
C LEU A 87 -7.33 14.10 -5.44
N ASN A 88 -8.20 13.97 -4.45
CA ASN A 88 -9.66 14.04 -4.57
C ASN A 88 -10.27 14.95 -3.48
N PRO A 89 -9.98 16.27 -3.48
CA PRO A 89 -10.47 17.18 -2.43
C PRO A 89 -11.97 17.48 -2.52
N HIS A 90 -12.62 17.28 -3.69
CA HIS A 90 -13.96 17.79 -4.00
C HIS A 90 -14.84 16.72 -4.66
N GLY A 91 -15.17 15.65 -3.99
CA GLY A 91 -16.14 14.65 -4.47
C GLY A 91 -17.43 14.66 -3.63
N ALA A 92 -18.57 14.28 -4.21
CA ALA A 92 -19.73 13.90 -3.41
C ALA A 92 -19.32 12.83 -2.41
N SER A 93 -19.73 12.96 -1.15
CA SER A 93 -19.15 12.14 -0.08
C SER A 93 -20.20 11.54 0.83
N HIS A 94 -19.88 10.38 1.39
CA HIS A 94 -20.65 9.70 2.43
C HIS A 94 -19.72 9.24 3.55
N SER A 95 -20.14 9.46 4.80
CA SER A 95 -19.38 9.04 5.98
C SER A 95 -19.98 7.76 6.58
N MET A 96 -19.15 6.77 6.79
CA MET A 96 -19.49 5.54 7.52
C MET A 96 -18.60 5.43 8.76
N GLY A 97 -19.17 5.71 9.92
CA GLY A 97 -18.39 5.87 11.15
C GLY A 97 -17.35 7.00 11.03
N SER A 98 -16.08 6.67 11.21
CA SER A 98 -14.97 7.61 11.06
C SER A 98 -14.38 7.65 9.63
N THR A 99 -14.87 6.80 8.73
CA THR A 99 -14.34 6.71 7.36
C THR A 99 -15.20 7.56 6.42
N LEU A 100 -14.53 8.43 5.68
CA LEU A 100 -15.12 9.24 4.62
C LEU A 100 -14.82 8.60 3.27
N PHE A 101 -15.84 8.43 2.44
CA PHE A 101 -15.77 7.95 1.07
C PHE A 101 -16.22 9.06 0.13
N ARG A 102 -15.48 9.33 -0.93
CA ARG A 102 -15.82 10.32 -1.96
C ARG A 102 -15.91 9.64 -3.32
N GLU A 103 -16.76 10.16 -4.17
CA GLU A 103 -16.75 9.83 -5.59
C GLU A 103 -15.35 10.04 -6.17
N GLY A 104 -14.84 9.05 -6.92
CA GLY A 104 -13.45 9.02 -7.40
C GLY A 104 -12.43 8.39 -6.45
N ASP A 105 -12.81 8.04 -5.21
CA ASP A 105 -11.88 7.41 -4.27
C ASP A 105 -11.56 5.96 -4.66
N LYS A 106 -10.31 5.58 -4.43
CA LYS A 106 -9.84 4.20 -4.53
C LYS A 106 -10.18 3.44 -3.26
N VAL A 107 -10.84 2.30 -3.42
CA VAL A 107 -11.30 1.45 -2.30
C VAL A 107 -10.89 0.00 -2.48
N ILE A 108 -10.88 -0.75 -1.38
CA ILE A 108 -10.62 -2.19 -1.35
C ILE A 108 -11.73 -2.90 -0.58
N GLN A 109 -12.20 -4.02 -1.13
CA GLN A 109 -13.09 -4.95 -0.45
C GLN A 109 -12.32 -5.69 0.66
N THR A 110 -12.92 -5.82 1.84
CA THR A 110 -12.26 -6.43 3.00
C THR A 110 -12.82 -7.80 3.39
N ARG A 111 -13.94 -8.20 2.78
CA ARG A 111 -14.58 -9.50 2.97
C ARG A 111 -15.10 -10.04 1.64
N ASN A 112 -15.24 -11.35 1.54
CA ASN A 112 -15.86 -11.94 0.37
C ASN A 112 -17.36 -11.64 0.36
N ASN A 113 -17.87 -11.18 -0.78
CA ASN A 113 -19.30 -11.04 -1.07
C ASN A 113 -19.64 -11.88 -2.30
N TYR A 114 -20.10 -13.10 -2.06
CA TYR A 114 -20.39 -14.07 -3.13
C TYR A 114 -21.61 -13.65 -3.96
N ASP A 115 -22.57 -12.93 -3.38
CA ASP A 115 -23.77 -12.49 -4.09
C ASP A 115 -23.44 -11.42 -5.15
N LYS A 116 -22.39 -10.63 -4.90
CA LYS A 116 -21.92 -9.58 -5.79
C LYS A 116 -20.70 -9.98 -6.62
N ASP A 117 -20.18 -11.19 -6.40
CA ASP A 117 -18.95 -11.69 -7.05
C ASP A 117 -17.77 -10.74 -6.85
N VAL A 118 -17.58 -10.27 -5.60
CA VAL A 118 -16.46 -9.43 -5.16
C VAL A 118 -15.78 -10.06 -3.97
N PHE A 119 -14.46 -10.10 -4.00
CA PHE A 119 -13.68 -10.84 -3.03
C PHE A 119 -12.78 -9.94 -2.19
N ASN A 120 -12.36 -10.46 -1.04
CA ASN A 120 -11.41 -9.77 -0.18
C ASN A 120 -10.10 -9.50 -0.92
N GLY A 121 -9.75 -8.22 -1.04
CA GLY A 121 -8.57 -7.77 -1.79
C GLY A 121 -8.89 -7.10 -3.13
N ASP A 122 -10.11 -7.26 -3.65
CA ASP A 122 -10.52 -6.58 -4.88
C ASP A 122 -10.52 -5.08 -4.68
N MET A 123 -9.98 -4.37 -5.67
CA MET A 123 -9.90 -2.91 -5.67
C MET A 123 -10.83 -2.30 -6.70
N GLY A 124 -11.47 -1.22 -6.32
CA GLY A 124 -12.36 -0.46 -7.19
C GLY A 124 -12.22 1.04 -7.00
N ILE A 125 -12.89 1.77 -7.87
CA ILE A 125 -13.05 3.23 -7.79
C ILE A 125 -14.51 3.54 -7.55
N ILE A 126 -14.79 4.43 -6.61
CA ILE A 126 -16.15 4.91 -6.35
C ILE A 126 -16.63 5.71 -7.57
N ASP A 127 -17.64 5.20 -8.26
CA ASP A 127 -18.22 5.82 -9.44
C ASP A 127 -19.27 6.89 -9.06
N SER A 128 -20.07 6.62 -8.03
CA SER A 128 -21.04 7.60 -7.51
C SER A 128 -21.33 7.39 -6.02
N VAL A 129 -21.81 8.47 -5.37
CA VAL A 129 -22.21 8.49 -3.96
C VAL A 129 -23.60 9.09 -3.83
N ASP A 130 -24.57 8.28 -3.41
CA ASP A 130 -25.90 8.73 -3.00
C ASP A 130 -25.93 8.95 -1.48
N SER A 131 -25.67 10.18 -1.07
CA SER A 131 -25.63 10.57 0.35
C SER A 131 -27.02 10.53 1.02
N ILE A 132 -28.10 10.61 0.25
CA ILE A 132 -29.47 10.63 0.77
C ILE A 132 -29.88 9.21 1.19
N ASN A 133 -29.67 8.24 0.30
CA ASN A 133 -30.03 6.85 0.55
C ASN A 133 -28.87 6.05 1.21
N GLY A 134 -27.69 6.64 1.33
CA GLY A 134 -26.52 6.01 1.91
C GLY A 134 -25.98 4.88 1.06
N LYS A 135 -26.00 5.02 -0.27
CA LYS A 135 -25.51 4.03 -1.22
C LYS A 135 -24.24 4.53 -1.91
N ILE A 136 -23.38 3.59 -2.27
CA ILE A 136 -22.16 3.86 -3.04
C ILE A 136 -22.11 2.89 -4.21
N GLU A 137 -21.89 3.39 -5.42
CA GLU A 137 -21.62 2.57 -6.60
C GLU A 137 -20.11 2.53 -6.84
N ILE A 138 -19.57 1.33 -7.06
CA ILE A 138 -18.13 1.11 -7.22
C ILE A 138 -17.89 0.38 -8.52
N LEU A 139 -16.88 0.82 -9.27
CA LEU A 139 -16.39 0.16 -10.46
C LEU A 139 -15.22 -0.77 -10.09
N PHE A 140 -15.47 -2.09 -10.13
CA PHE A 140 -14.46 -3.15 -9.99
C PHE A 140 -14.21 -3.79 -11.34
N GLU A 141 -12.98 -3.73 -11.87
CA GLU A 141 -12.57 -4.40 -13.12
C GLU A 141 -13.63 -4.34 -14.25
N GLY A 142 -14.29 -3.20 -14.41
CA GLY A 142 -15.33 -2.99 -15.43
C GLY A 142 -16.76 -3.36 -15.00
N LYS A 143 -16.96 -3.94 -13.82
CA LYS A 143 -18.30 -4.21 -13.24
C LYS A 143 -18.68 -3.09 -12.30
N ARG A 144 -19.89 -2.53 -12.45
CA ARG A 144 -20.49 -1.57 -11.49
C ARG A 144 -21.29 -2.31 -10.46
N ILE A 145 -21.01 -2.05 -9.20
CA ILE A 145 -21.62 -2.74 -8.06
C ILE A 145 -22.10 -1.71 -7.04
N ILE A 146 -23.39 -1.80 -6.70
CA ILE A 146 -24.03 -0.93 -5.71
C ILE A 146 -23.86 -1.55 -4.33
N TYR A 147 -23.37 -0.75 -3.39
CA TYR A 147 -23.26 -1.07 -1.97
C TYR A 147 -24.34 -0.35 -1.19
N GLU A 148 -25.16 -1.11 -0.50
CA GLU A 148 -26.11 -0.60 0.47
C GLU A 148 -25.37 -0.17 1.75
N ARG A 149 -26.01 0.69 2.54
CA ARG A 149 -25.40 1.29 3.73
C ARG A 149 -24.68 0.32 4.66
N MET A 150 -25.23 -0.87 4.88
CA MET A 150 -24.61 -1.87 5.77
C MET A 150 -23.37 -2.54 5.13
N GLU A 151 -23.34 -2.65 3.82
CA GLU A 151 -22.27 -3.30 3.07
C GLU A 151 -21.02 -2.41 2.93
N ILE A 152 -21.21 -1.08 3.05
CA ILE A 152 -20.10 -0.10 3.01
C ILE A 152 -19.08 -0.37 4.13
N ALA A 153 -19.51 -1.02 5.22
CA ALA A 153 -18.60 -1.46 6.30
C ALA A 153 -17.50 -2.44 5.83
N ASP A 154 -17.73 -3.13 4.71
CA ASP A 154 -16.77 -4.06 4.12
C ASP A 154 -15.78 -3.37 3.17
N LEU A 155 -15.86 -2.07 3.01
CA LEU A 155 -14.96 -1.25 2.20
C LEU A 155 -13.94 -0.51 3.07
N GLN A 156 -12.76 -0.28 2.51
CA GLN A 156 -11.74 0.61 3.09
C GLN A 156 -11.09 1.46 1.99
N PRO A 157 -10.67 2.71 2.29
CA PRO A 157 -9.82 3.48 1.39
C PRO A 157 -8.55 2.70 1.04
N ALA A 158 -8.10 2.78 -0.20
CA ALA A 158 -7.04 1.93 -0.74
C ALA A 158 -5.90 2.65 -1.46
N TYR A 159 -5.73 3.94 -1.25
CA TYR A 159 -4.53 4.67 -1.71
C TYR A 159 -3.27 4.10 -1.05
N ALA A 160 -3.36 3.77 0.24
CA ALA A 160 -2.36 3.04 1.00
C ALA A 160 -2.96 1.77 1.61
N ILE A 161 -2.26 0.64 1.48
CA ILE A 161 -2.63 -0.65 2.07
C ILE A 161 -1.44 -1.28 2.79
N SER A 162 -1.68 -2.33 3.57
CA SER A 162 -0.58 -3.08 4.17
C SER A 162 0.12 -3.96 3.12
N VAL A 163 1.42 -4.21 3.34
CA VAL A 163 2.19 -5.12 2.49
C VAL A 163 1.55 -6.52 2.43
N HIS A 164 0.91 -6.97 3.51
CA HIS A 164 0.23 -8.27 3.54
C HIS A 164 -1.01 -8.30 2.62
N LYS A 165 -1.78 -7.21 2.60
CA LYS A 165 -2.95 -7.11 1.70
C LYS A 165 -2.56 -7.02 0.22
N SER A 166 -1.32 -6.68 -0.10
CA SER A 166 -0.84 -6.63 -1.48
C SER A 166 -0.37 -7.99 -2.02
N GLN A 167 -0.39 -9.04 -1.20
CA GLN A 167 0.01 -10.38 -1.63
C GLN A 167 -0.93 -10.89 -2.72
N GLY A 168 -0.35 -11.40 -3.82
CA GLY A 168 -1.11 -11.83 -5.00
C GLY A 168 -1.35 -10.72 -6.03
N SER A 169 -1.28 -9.44 -5.64
CA SER A 169 -1.46 -8.32 -6.54
C SER A 169 -0.13 -7.73 -7.01
N GLU A 170 -0.14 -7.08 -8.17
CA GLU A 170 1.02 -6.36 -8.72
C GLU A 170 0.60 -4.99 -9.23
N TYR A 171 1.47 -4.01 -9.06
CA TYR A 171 1.20 -2.60 -9.39
C TYR A 171 2.29 -2.04 -10.30
N PRO A 172 1.97 -1.17 -11.26
CA PRO A 172 3.01 -0.52 -12.08
C PRO A 172 4.07 0.18 -11.23
N ILE A 173 3.64 0.95 -10.23
CA ILE A 173 4.53 1.70 -9.33
C ILE A 173 4.15 1.43 -7.88
N VAL A 174 5.14 1.11 -7.06
CA VAL A 174 4.98 0.95 -5.61
C VAL A 174 5.74 2.06 -4.89
N ILE A 175 5.07 2.77 -3.99
CA ILE A 175 5.69 3.67 -3.02
C ILE A 175 5.73 2.96 -1.67
N PHE A 176 6.91 2.90 -1.04
CA PHE A 176 7.12 2.14 0.18
C PHE A 176 7.71 3.03 1.29
N PRO A 177 6.87 3.55 2.21
CA PRO A 177 7.32 4.28 3.39
C PRO A 177 8.14 3.40 4.33
N LEU A 178 9.35 3.82 4.69
CA LEU A 178 10.25 3.10 5.61
C LEU A 178 10.84 4.05 6.65
N LEU A 179 10.34 4.00 7.87
CA LEU A 179 10.77 4.84 8.99
C LEU A 179 11.26 3.99 10.16
N LYS A 180 12.16 4.51 10.98
CA LYS A 180 12.65 3.82 12.19
C LYS A 180 11.54 3.45 13.17
N GLN A 181 10.49 4.26 13.27
CA GLN A 181 9.32 3.94 14.11
C GLN A 181 8.62 2.64 13.71
N HIS A 182 8.86 2.13 12.50
CA HIS A 182 8.34 0.86 12.03
C HIS A 182 9.17 -0.35 12.50
N PHE A 183 10.13 -0.16 13.41
CA PHE A 183 11.17 -1.14 13.77
C PHE A 183 10.66 -2.56 14.06
N MET A 184 9.49 -2.69 14.69
CA MET A 184 8.87 -3.99 14.97
C MET A 184 8.49 -4.77 13.70
N MET A 185 8.18 -4.04 12.60
CA MET A 185 7.75 -4.61 11.32
C MET A 185 8.89 -4.63 10.29
N LEU A 186 10.03 -3.98 10.59
CA LEU A 186 11.16 -3.90 9.68
C LEU A 186 11.88 -5.25 9.60
N GLN A 187 11.42 -6.09 8.66
CA GLN A 187 11.98 -7.40 8.36
C GLN A 187 12.35 -7.49 6.89
N ARG A 188 13.33 -8.31 6.57
CA ARG A 188 13.80 -8.55 5.21
C ARG A 188 12.70 -8.99 4.26
N ASN A 189 11.87 -9.92 4.70
CA ASN A 189 10.73 -10.43 3.91
C ASN A 189 9.70 -9.34 3.60
N LEU A 190 9.48 -8.38 4.49
CA LEU A 190 8.58 -7.25 4.25
C LEU A 190 9.06 -6.39 3.08
N VAL A 191 10.35 -6.00 3.10
CA VAL A 191 10.96 -5.20 2.02
C VAL A 191 10.98 -5.97 0.71
N TYR A 192 11.30 -7.26 0.76
CA TYR A 192 11.27 -8.14 -0.41
C TYR A 192 9.87 -8.23 -1.01
N THR A 193 8.86 -8.49 -0.17
CA THR A 193 7.46 -8.57 -0.62
C THR A 193 7.02 -7.27 -1.26
N GLY A 194 7.27 -6.13 -0.62
CA GLY A 194 6.92 -4.83 -1.19
C GLY A 194 7.61 -4.53 -2.51
N LEU A 195 8.91 -4.85 -2.63
CA LEU A 195 9.67 -4.67 -3.86
C LEU A 195 9.10 -5.53 -5.01
N THR A 196 8.75 -6.79 -4.73
CA THR A 196 8.23 -7.71 -5.74
C THR A 196 6.78 -7.45 -6.16
N ARG A 197 6.08 -6.50 -5.52
CA ARG A 197 4.75 -6.04 -5.96
C ARG A 197 4.82 -5.03 -7.10
N ALA A 198 5.98 -4.46 -7.39
CA ALA A 198 6.13 -3.48 -8.45
C ALA A 198 6.49 -4.13 -9.79
N LYS A 199 5.74 -3.77 -10.83
CA LYS A 199 6.03 -4.18 -12.22
C LYS A 199 7.12 -3.34 -12.87
N LYS A 200 7.15 -2.02 -12.60
CA LYS A 200 8.03 -1.07 -13.28
C LYS A 200 8.94 -0.30 -12.34
N LYS A 201 8.41 0.20 -11.22
CA LYS A 201 9.17 1.11 -10.36
C LYS A 201 8.82 0.95 -8.89
N VAL A 202 9.86 0.94 -8.03
CA VAL A 202 9.73 1.06 -6.57
C VAL A 202 10.37 2.36 -6.10
N ILE A 203 9.64 3.08 -5.25
CA ILE A 203 10.13 4.29 -4.62
C ILE A 203 10.06 4.10 -3.10
N PHE A 204 11.20 3.90 -2.48
CA PHE A 204 11.30 3.94 -1.03
C PHE A 204 11.32 5.39 -0.56
N VAL A 205 10.53 5.69 0.48
CA VAL A 205 10.47 7.03 1.07
C VAL A 205 10.70 6.90 2.57
N GLY A 206 11.77 7.50 3.09
CA GLY A 206 12.01 7.42 4.53
C GLY A 206 13.46 7.51 4.96
N ASP A 207 13.82 6.72 5.98
CA ASP A 207 15.16 6.70 6.56
C ASP A 207 15.99 5.55 5.95
N PRO A 208 17.13 5.84 5.30
CA PRO A 208 18.03 4.80 4.78
C PRO A 208 18.52 3.80 5.87
N ALA A 209 18.60 4.28 7.12
CA ALA A 209 18.95 3.40 8.23
C ALA A 209 17.83 2.40 8.56
N ALA A 210 16.55 2.80 8.39
CA ALA A 210 15.42 1.89 8.55
C ALA A 210 15.44 0.78 7.48
N TYR A 211 15.77 1.13 6.23
CA TYR A 211 15.98 0.13 5.18
C TYR A 211 17.09 -0.85 5.54
N SER A 212 18.27 -0.34 5.94
CA SER A 212 19.40 -1.17 6.33
C SER A 212 19.07 -2.08 7.53
N MET A 213 18.30 -1.58 8.48
CA MET A 213 17.79 -2.36 9.62
C MET A 213 16.88 -3.49 9.14
N ALA A 214 15.94 -3.21 8.25
CA ALA A 214 15.00 -4.20 7.71
C ALA A 214 15.76 -5.33 6.98
N ILE A 215 16.75 -5.00 6.14
CA ILE A 215 17.51 -5.98 5.39
C ILE A 215 18.34 -6.92 6.30
N ARG A 216 18.88 -6.38 7.41
CA ARG A 216 19.62 -7.18 8.39
C ARG A 216 18.73 -8.04 9.28
N ASN A 217 17.46 -7.66 9.44
CA ASN A 217 16.53 -8.38 10.29
C ASN A 217 15.91 -9.57 9.56
N ASP A 218 16.43 -10.76 9.84
CA ASP A 218 16.00 -12.05 9.29
C ASP A 218 15.17 -12.86 10.29
N LYS A 219 14.54 -12.20 11.25
CA LYS A 219 13.66 -12.86 12.21
C LYS A 219 12.37 -13.33 11.50
N THR A 220 12.53 -14.28 10.61
CA THR A 220 11.41 -15.13 10.19
C THR A 220 10.97 -15.88 11.44
N LEU A 221 9.74 -15.70 11.87
CA LEU A 221 9.12 -16.58 12.85
C LEU A 221 9.26 -17.98 12.26
N VAL A 222 10.23 -18.75 12.76
CA VAL A 222 10.33 -20.17 12.45
C VAL A 222 9.03 -20.76 12.94
N ARG A 223 8.12 -21.04 12.01
CA ARG A 223 6.92 -21.83 12.32
C ARG A 223 7.43 -23.17 12.83
N GLN A 224 7.42 -23.35 14.13
CA GLN A 224 7.57 -24.67 14.71
C GLN A 224 6.31 -25.46 14.34
N THR A 225 6.32 -26.06 13.16
CA THR A 225 5.26 -26.98 12.78
C THR A 225 5.61 -28.34 13.43
N ASP A 226 4.72 -28.87 14.22
CA ASP A 226 4.81 -30.23 14.81
C ASP A 226 4.66 -31.32 13.72
N LEU A 227 4.75 -30.91 12.43
CA LEU A 227 4.54 -31.78 11.28
C LEU A 227 5.55 -32.93 11.22
N VAL A 228 6.84 -32.62 11.42
CA VAL A 228 7.90 -33.65 11.43
C VAL A 228 7.65 -34.66 12.54
N ARG A 229 7.28 -34.19 13.74
CA ARG A 229 6.97 -35.06 14.89
C ARG A 229 5.70 -35.91 14.67
N LYS A 230 4.72 -35.40 13.94
CA LYS A 230 3.51 -36.14 13.58
C LYS A 230 3.77 -37.17 12.49
N LEU A 231 4.59 -36.89 11.52
CA LEU A 231 4.96 -37.78 10.44
C LEU A 231 5.83 -38.98 10.94
N THR A 232 6.74 -38.71 11.90
CA THR A 232 7.60 -39.75 12.49
C THR A 232 6.88 -40.63 13.51
N LYS A 233 5.67 -40.29 13.98
CA LYS A 233 4.84 -41.12 14.90
C LYS A 233 3.92 -42.11 14.20
N THR A 234 3.90 -42.19 12.88
CA THR A 234 2.99 -43.06 12.12
C THR A 234 3.65 -44.39 11.73
N GLU A 235 4.84 -44.70 12.25
CA GLU A 235 5.54 -45.97 12.03
C GLU A 235 5.65 -46.81 13.34
N THR A 236 4.55 -46.99 14.07
CA THR A 236 4.49 -48.03 15.12
C THR A 236 3.07 -48.57 15.21
#